data_e165e505e619041078357f51ab6b8a7c
#
_entry.id   e165e505e619041078357f51ab6b8a7c
#
_cell.length_a   1.000
_cell.length_b   1.000
_cell.length_c   1.000
_cell.angle_alpha   90.00
_cell.angle_beta   90.00
_cell.angle_gamma   90.00
#
_symmetry.space_group_name_H-M   'P 1'
#
loop_
_entity.id
_entity.type
_entity.pdbx_description
1 polymer ?
#
loop_
_entity_poly.entity_id
_entity_poly.type
_entity_poly.pdbx_seq_one_letter_code
_entity_poly.pdbx_strand_id
1 'polypeptide(L)'
;LAEIGGTGKRILTVGAYTTRNTYKTNTTSGTLEETIGAISSFSSYGPTADGRMKPEITAPGCFIISAVSTNDESGNAMYVDNGWYDKYGHTNIYGYMQGTSMASPFVAGIVATWLQAYPELTPEQLHEIVASTARKDSFTSTEADNNWGYGKINAMDGLKKCIEMQTAGCENIEYPFDGSIKVANNNIAISFPRDTRAAVSVANMSGHLIIYKDLGSRNAGETVNIPMSSLQKGVYLLSVKTGAGTKSDKFVCQ
;
A
#
# COMPACT_ATOMS: atom_id res chain seq x y z
N LEU A 1 -9.60 -17.97 -20.40
CA LEU A 1 -10.38 -17.42 -19.29
C LEU A 1 -11.87 -17.60 -19.58
N ALA A 2 -12.45 -18.66 -19.04
CA ALA A 2 -13.84 -19.04 -19.28
C ALA A 2 -14.73 -18.93 -18.02
N GLU A 3 -14.15 -18.53 -16.88
CA GLU A 3 -14.82 -18.65 -15.60
C GLU A 3 -15.35 -17.31 -15.04
N ILE A 4 -16.21 -17.44 -14.05
CA ILE A 4 -17.01 -16.40 -13.42
C ILE A 4 -16.15 -15.20 -13.04
N GLY A 5 -16.53 -14.03 -13.53
CA GLY A 5 -15.91 -12.74 -13.21
C GLY A 5 -14.65 -12.40 -14.01
N GLY A 6 -13.84 -13.37 -14.44
CA GLY A 6 -12.59 -13.13 -15.14
C GLY A 6 -12.73 -12.37 -16.47
N THR A 7 -13.90 -12.34 -17.05
CA THR A 7 -14.22 -11.65 -18.31
C THR A 7 -14.80 -10.23 -18.12
N GLY A 8 -15.07 -9.81 -16.90
CA GLY A 8 -15.63 -8.48 -16.62
C GLY A 8 -14.71 -7.34 -17.05
N LYS A 9 -15.27 -6.26 -17.61
CA LYS A 9 -14.50 -5.10 -18.11
C LYS A 9 -13.83 -4.28 -17.00
N ARG A 10 -14.45 -4.21 -15.83
CA ARG A 10 -13.97 -3.42 -14.67
C ARG A 10 -13.35 -4.30 -13.59
N ILE A 11 -13.28 -5.60 -13.80
CA ILE A 11 -12.69 -6.55 -12.88
C ILE A 11 -11.20 -6.70 -13.20
N LEU A 12 -10.36 -6.56 -12.18
CA LEU A 12 -8.95 -6.86 -12.25
C LEU A 12 -8.76 -8.38 -12.15
N THR A 13 -8.39 -9.01 -13.24
CA THR A 13 -8.14 -10.46 -13.31
C THR A 13 -6.67 -10.74 -13.05
N VAL A 14 -6.39 -11.71 -12.20
CA VAL A 14 -5.05 -11.99 -11.69
C VAL A 14 -4.58 -13.36 -12.17
N GLY A 15 -3.45 -13.39 -12.87
CA GLY A 15 -2.70 -14.61 -13.17
C GLY A 15 -1.76 -14.99 -12.02
N ALA A 16 -1.21 -16.20 -12.06
CA ALA A 16 -0.33 -16.72 -11.04
C ALA A 16 1.09 -16.94 -11.55
N TYR A 17 2.10 -16.52 -10.78
CA TYR A 17 3.48 -16.91 -11.02
C TYR A 17 4.08 -17.62 -9.80
N THR A 18 5.13 -18.38 -10.02
CA THR A 18 5.76 -19.23 -9.02
C THR A 18 6.78 -18.43 -8.20
N THR A 19 6.60 -18.36 -6.89
CA THR A 19 7.57 -17.80 -5.94
C THR A 19 8.23 -18.85 -5.07
N ARG A 20 7.62 -20.04 -5.04
CA ARG A 20 8.10 -21.19 -4.29
C ARG A 20 7.74 -22.46 -5.06
N ASN A 21 8.68 -23.37 -5.17
CA ASN A 21 8.47 -24.68 -5.78
C ASN A 21 8.78 -25.87 -4.83
N THR A 22 9.15 -25.58 -3.58
CA THR A 22 9.41 -26.59 -2.55
C THR A 22 8.43 -26.47 -1.41
N TYR A 23 8.12 -27.60 -0.79
CA TYR A 23 7.29 -27.67 0.41
C TYR A 23 7.88 -28.62 1.44
N LYS A 24 7.55 -28.37 2.69
CA LYS A 24 7.84 -29.26 3.82
C LYS A 24 6.64 -29.26 4.76
N THR A 25 6.08 -30.45 4.96
CA THR A 25 5.00 -30.73 5.92
C THR A 25 5.53 -31.56 7.08
N ASN A 26 4.66 -31.88 8.04
CA ASN A 26 5.00 -32.76 9.16
C ASN A 26 5.37 -34.18 8.71
N THR A 27 4.89 -34.64 7.54
CA THR A 27 5.01 -36.02 7.09
C THR A 27 5.78 -36.17 5.79
N THR A 28 5.91 -35.12 4.98
CA THR A 28 6.52 -35.21 3.66
C THR A 28 7.17 -33.89 3.24
N SER A 29 8.06 -34.00 2.28
CA SER A 29 8.65 -32.83 1.61
C SER A 29 8.85 -33.14 0.13
N GLY A 30 8.86 -32.11 -0.71
CA GLY A 30 9.06 -32.30 -2.14
C GLY A 30 9.31 -30.99 -2.88
N THR A 31 9.55 -31.17 -4.17
CA THR A 31 9.75 -30.08 -5.13
C THR A 31 8.83 -30.30 -6.31
N LEU A 32 8.16 -29.24 -6.76
CA LEU A 32 7.40 -29.24 -8.02
C LEU A 32 8.31 -28.86 -9.19
N GLU A 33 7.97 -29.36 -10.36
CA GLU A 33 8.58 -28.97 -11.64
C GLU A 33 8.08 -27.58 -12.10
N GLU A 34 8.23 -26.59 -11.22
CA GLU A 34 7.87 -25.21 -11.47
C GLU A 34 9.12 -24.32 -11.36
N THR A 35 9.30 -23.42 -12.31
CA THR A 35 10.43 -22.49 -12.29
C THR A 35 10.10 -21.25 -11.46
N ILE A 36 10.89 -20.98 -10.43
CA ILE A 36 10.72 -19.77 -9.62
C ILE A 36 10.89 -18.54 -10.50
N GLY A 37 9.92 -17.64 -10.44
CA GLY A 37 9.84 -16.42 -11.25
C GLY A 37 9.01 -16.57 -12.52
N ALA A 38 8.82 -17.79 -13.05
CA ALA A 38 8.01 -18.05 -14.25
C ALA A 38 6.51 -18.05 -13.94
N ILE A 39 5.70 -17.90 -15.00
CA ILE A 39 4.25 -18.11 -14.92
C ILE A 39 3.99 -19.54 -14.45
N SER A 40 3.05 -19.73 -13.53
CA SER A 40 2.71 -21.07 -13.05
C SER A 40 1.94 -21.84 -14.11
N SER A 41 2.24 -23.14 -14.25
CA SER A 41 1.67 -24.00 -15.31
C SER A 41 0.14 -24.05 -15.31
N PHE A 42 -0.49 -23.84 -14.17
CA PHE A 42 -1.94 -23.81 -14.00
C PHE A 42 -2.58 -22.42 -14.25
N SER A 43 -1.78 -21.38 -14.46
CA SER A 43 -2.31 -20.02 -14.65
C SER A 43 -3.04 -19.91 -15.98
N SER A 44 -4.33 -19.56 -15.93
CA SER A 44 -5.11 -19.30 -17.14
C SER A 44 -4.66 -18.01 -17.82
N TYR A 45 -4.74 -17.99 -19.13
CA TYR A 45 -4.36 -16.88 -19.99
C TYR A 45 -5.51 -16.47 -20.92
N GLY A 46 -5.42 -15.27 -21.43
CA GLY A 46 -6.38 -14.70 -22.39
C GLY A 46 -6.08 -15.05 -23.86
N PRO A 47 -6.69 -14.33 -24.80
CA PRO A 47 -7.64 -13.25 -24.58
C PRO A 47 -9.03 -13.75 -24.15
N THR A 48 -9.93 -12.80 -23.82
CA THR A 48 -11.36 -13.07 -23.72
C THR A 48 -11.94 -13.35 -25.12
N ALA A 49 -13.16 -13.90 -25.20
CA ALA A 49 -13.84 -14.17 -26.46
C ALA A 49 -14.06 -12.91 -27.34
N ASP A 50 -14.14 -11.73 -26.70
CA ASP A 50 -14.24 -10.43 -27.38
C ASP A 50 -12.86 -9.75 -27.59
N GLY A 51 -11.77 -10.50 -27.45
CA GLY A 51 -10.41 -10.09 -27.80
C GLY A 51 -9.68 -9.21 -26.79
N ARG A 52 -10.24 -8.96 -25.59
CA ARG A 52 -9.57 -8.18 -24.57
C ARG A 52 -8.44 -8.98 -23.90
N MET A 53 -7.34 -8.30 -23.59
CA MET A 53 -6.25 -8.89 -22.84
C MET A 53 -6.70 -9.25 -21.41
N LYS A 54 -6.39 -10.46 -20.99
CA LYS A 54 -6.54 -10.99 -19.63
C LYS A 54 -5.44 -12.04 -19.39
N PRO A 55 -4.92 -12.18 -18.13
CA PRO A 55 -5.17 -11.33 -16.98
C PRO A 55 -4.59 -9.92 -17.16
N GLU A 56 -4.95 -8.95 -16.32
CA GLU A 56 -4.31 -7.64 -16.32
C GLU A 56 -2.98 -7.65 -15.58
N ILE A 57 -2.85 -8.53 -14.57
CA ILE A 57 -1.67 -8.56 -13.70
C ILE A 57 -1.41 -9.98 -13.21
N THR A 58 -0.20 -10.27 -12.79
CA THR A 58 0.13 -11.53 -12.11
C THR A 58 0.63 -11.29 -10.68
N ALA A 59 0.40 -12.30 -9.82
CA ALA A 59 0.84 -12.30 -8.43
C ALA A 59 1.31 -13.69 -8.00
N PRO A 60 2.00 -13.82 -6.85
CA PRO A 60 2.37 -15.11 -6.30
C PRO A 60 1.17 -16.03 -6.13
N GLY A 61 1.22 -17.24 -6.72
CA GLY A 61 0.11 -18.19 -6.67
C GLY A 61 0.53 -19.65 -6.47
N CYS A 62 1.84 -19.96 -6.44
CA CYS A 62 2.33 -21.32 -6.24
C CYS A 62 2.90 -21.48 -4.82
N PHE A 63 2.43 -22.50 -4.11
CA PHE A 63 2.79 -22.84 -2.73
C PHE A 63 2.76 -21.64 -1.77
N ILE A 64 1.68 -20.91 -1.80
CA ILE A 64 1.41 -19.83 -0.86
C ILE A 64 1.08 -20.43 0.51
N ILE A 65 1.77 -19.95 1.53
CA ILE A 65 1.50 -20.31 2.92
C ILE A 65 0.50 -19.31 3.49
N SER A 66 -0.61 -19.84 4.03
CA SER A 66 -1.63 -19.02 4.69
C SER A 66 -2.25 -19.79 5.85
N ALA A 67 -3.00 -19.07 6.71
CA ALA A 67 -3.77 -19.67 7.77
C ALA A 67 -4.87 -20.57 7.18
N VAL A 68 -5.05 -21.74 7.78
CA VAL A 68 -6.09 -22.70 7.44
C VAL A 68 -7.05 -22.82 8.61
N SER A 69 -8.32 -23.05 8.32
CA SER A 69 -9.32 -23.30 9.36
C SER A 69 -8.95 -24.54 10.18
N THR A 70 -9.03 -24.44 11.49
CA THR A 70 -8.87 -25.60 12.39
C THR A 70 -9.99 -26.63 12.23
N ASN A 71 -11.09 -26.26 11.55
CA ASN A 71 -12.22 -27.11 11.23
C ASN A 71 -12.16 -27.62 9.78
N ASP A 72 -11.02 -27.50 9.10
CA ASP A 72 -10.87 -28.02 7.75
C ASP A 72 -10.76 -29.56 7.80
N GLU A 73 -11.84 -30.23 7.42
CA GLU A 73 -11.92 -31.68 7.32
C GLU A 73 -11.61 -32.18 5.89
N SER A 74 -11.30 -31.30 4.95
CA SER A 74 -11.12 -31.65 3.53
C SER A 74 -9.93 -32.57 3.28
N GLY A 75 -8.95 -32.59 4.18
CA GLY A 75 -7.70 -33.33 4.04
C GLY A 75 -6.79 -32.83 2.89
N ASN A 76 -7.19 -31.77 2.21
CA ASN A 76 -6.50 -31.24 1.03
C ASN A 76 -5.41 -30.20 1.38
N ALA A 77 -5.36 -29.70 2.61
CA ALA A 77 -4.36 -28.73 3.02
C ALA A 77 -3.05 -29.45 3.37
N MET A 78 -1.98 -29.08 2.68
CA MET A 78 -0.63 -29.50 3.04
C MET A 78 -0.15 -28.61 4.19
N TYR A 79 -0.29 -29.08 5.42
CA TYR A 79 0.06 -28.32 6.62
C TYR A 79 1.57 -28.11 6.73
N VAL A 80 1.96 -26.88 7.04
CA VAL A 80 3.36 -26.53 7.30
C VAL A 80 3.80 -27.22 8.61
N ASP A 81 5.00 -27.79 8.60
CA ASP A 81 5.64 -28.33 9.79
C ASP A 81 5.85 -27.21 10.83
N ASN A 82 5.29 -27.37 12.01
CA ASN A 82 5.23 -26.46 13.17
C ASN A 82 3.89 -25.73 13.31
N GLY A 83 2.92 -26.40 13.93
CA GLY A 83 1.74 -25.73 14.50
C GLY A 83 2.17 -24.70 15.55
N TRP A 84 1.72 -23.48 15.38
CA TRP A 84 1.94 -22.43 16.38
C TRP A 84 0.77 -22.45 17.35
N TYR A 85 1.10 -22.48 18.64
CA TYR A 85 0.11 -22.30 19.72
C TYR A 85 0.02 -20.82 20.06
N ASP A 86 -1.20 -20.30 20.13
CA ASP A 86 -1.40 -18.96 20.69
C ASP A 86 -1.31 -19.00 22.23
N LYS A 87 -1.37 -17.83 22.86
CA LYS A 87 -1.30 -17.70 24.33
C LYS A 87 -2.49 -18.35 25.06
N TYR A 88 -3.52 -18.80 24.35
CA TYR A 88 -4.69 -19.50 24.90
C TYR A 88 -4.63 -21.01 24.66
N GLY A 89 -3.57 -21.52 24.04
CA GLY A 89 -3.39 -22.94 23.77
C GLY A 89 -4.09 -23.43 22.50
N HIS A 90 -4.59 -22.53 21.63
CA HIS A 90 -5.17 -22.94 20.36
C HIS A 90 -4.05 -23.25 19.37
N THR A 91 -4.25 -24.31 18.59
CA THR A 91 -3.35 -24.64 17.50
C THR A 91 -3.69 -23.78 16.29
N ASN A 92 -2.76 -22.94 15.86
CA ASN A 92 -2.89 -22.19 14.62
C ASN A 92 -2.25 -22.99 13.49
N ILE A 93 -3.03 -23.33 12.48
CA ILE A 93 -2.60 -24.19 11.38
C ILE A 93 -2.33 -23.32 10.16
N TYR A 94 -1.17 -23.56 9.55
CA TYR A 94 -0.80 -22.96 8.27
C TYR A 94 -0.63 -24.06 7.23
N GLY A 95 -1.06 -23.78 6.01
CA GLY A 95 -0.97 -24.74 4.92
C GLY A 95 -0.43 -24.11 3.64
N TYR A 96 0.10 -24.98 2.77
CA TYR A 96 0.46 -24.62 1.41
C TYR A 96 -0.75 -24.80 0.50
N MET A 97 -1.04 -23.79 -0.29
CA MET A 97 -2.02 -23.88 -1.37
C MET A 97 -1.46 -23.24 -2.64
N GLN A 98 -1.98 -23.67 -3.79
CA GLN A 98 -1.60 -23.11 -5.08
C GLN A 98 -2.83 -22.88 -5.95
N GLY A 99 -2.74 -21.91 -6.83
CA GLY A 99 -3.80 -21.52 -7.74
C GLY A 99 -3.86 -20.00 -7.93
N THR A 100 -4.55 -19.55 -8.98
CA THR A 100 -4.94 -18.15 -9.14
C THR A 100 -5.86 -17.71 -7.99
N SER A 101 -6.50 -18.65 -7.30
CA SER A 101 -7.26 -18.42 -6.05
C SER A 101 -6.39 -17.90 -4.90
N MET A 102 -5.07 -18.10 -4.92
CA MET A 102 -4.09 -17.53 -3.96
C MET A 102 -3.51 -16.22 -4.47
N ALA A 103 -3.31 -16.09 -5.78
CA ALA A 103 -2.83 -14.87 -6.40
C ALA A 103 -3.85 -13.71 -6.30
N SER A 104 -5.13 -14.01 -6.47
CA SER A 104 -6.20 -13.01 -6.44
C SER A 104 -6.34 -12.30 -5.06
N PRO A 105 -6.46 -13.01 -3.93
CA PRO A 105 -6.53 -12.36 -2.62
C PRO A 105 -5.23 -11.66 -2.23
N PHE A 106 -4.08 -12.08 -2.75
CA PHE A 106 -2.82 -11.36 -2.58
C PHE A 106 -2.91 -9.95 -3.20
N VAL A 107 -3.43 -9.84 -4.42
CA VAL A 107 -3.67 -8.55 -5.08
C VAL A 107 -4.77 -7.76 -4.37
N ALA A 108 -5.83 -8.42 -3.91
CA ALA A 108 -6.91 -7.77 -3.16
C ALA A 108 -6.37 -7.10 -1.87
N GLY A 109 -5.47 -7.76 -1.15
CA GLY A 109 -4.79 -7.18 0.02
C GLY A 109 -3.95 -5.96 -0.33
N ILE A 110 -3.21 -5.99 -1.45
CA ILE A 110 -2.46 -4.83 -1.95
C ILE A 110 -3.41 -3.67 -2.28
N VAL A 111 -4.47 -3.95 -3.03
CA VAL A 111 -5.47 -2.92 -3.41
C VAL A 111 -6.15 -2.33 -2.18
N ALA A 112 -6.40 -3.12 -1.13
CA ALA A 112 -6.93 -2.61 0.13
C ALA A 112 -5.99 -1.56 0.77
N THR A 113 -4.66 -1.75 0.71
CA THR A 113 -3.70 -0.74 1.18
C THR A 113 -3.68 0.51 0.30
N TRP A 114 -3.89 0.35 -1.00
CA TRP A 114 -4.00 1.48 -1.92
C TRP A 114 -5.28 2.30 -1.68
N LEU A 115 -6.40 1.62 -1.45
CA LEU A 115 -7.67 2.27 -1.07
C LEU A 115 -7.59 2.97 0.30
N GLN A 116 -6.79 2.46 1.22
CA GLN A 116 -6.53 3.15 2.49
C GLN A 116 -5.78 4.48 2.24
N ALA A 117 -4.84 4.51 1.29
CA ALA A 117 -4.09 5.71 0.93
C ALA A 117 -4.89 6.66 0.04
N TYR A 118 -5.78 6.13 -0.81
CA TYR A 118 -6.63 6.89 -1.73
C TYR A 118 -8.05 6.29 -1.76
N PRO A 119 -8.95 6.66 -0.82
CA PRO A 119 -10.29 6.07 -0.70
C PRO A 119 -11.19 6.25 -1.93
N GLU A 120 -10.99 7.31 -2.70
CA GLU A 120 -11.76 7.63 -3.92
C GLU A 120 -11.23 6.95 -5.19
N LEU A 121 -10.30 5.99 -5.04
CA LEU A 121 -9.71 5.26 -6.16
C LEU A 121 -10.78 4.51 -6.96
N THR A 122 -10.94 4.87 -8.22
CA THR A 122 -11.88 4.20 -9.13
C THR A 122 -11.28 2.94 -9.74
N PRO A 123 -12.10 1.98 -10.24
CA PRO A 123 -11.60 0.82 -10.95
C PRO A 123 -10.74 1.17 -12.18
N GLU A 124 -11.07 2.23 -12.90
CA GLU A 124 -10.32 2.70 -14.06
C GLU A 124 -8.92 3.20 -13.66
N GLN A 125 -8.83 4.00 -12.60
CA GLN A 125 -7.56 4.45 -12.03
C GLN A 125 -6.74 3.28 -11.47
N LEU A 126 -7.40 2.29 -10.85
CA LEU A 126 -6.75 1.07 -10.39
C LEU A 126 -6.06 0.34 -11.54
N HIS A 127 -6.74 0.18 -12.69
CA HIS A 127 -6.16 -0.43 -13.89
C HIS A 127 -4.97 0.38 -14.42
N GLU A 128 -5.05 1.71 -14.41
CA GLU A 128 -3.94 2.60 -14.80
C GLU A 128 -2.73 2.45 -13.88
N ILE A 129 -2.94 2.40 -12.57
CA ILE A 129 -1.88 2.19 -11.58
C ILE A 129 -1.20 0.83 -11.83
N VAL A 130 -2.00 -0.23 -11.96
CA VAL A 130 -1.50 -1.58 -12.25
C VAL A 130 -0.68 -1.59 -13.54
N ALA A 131 -1.17 -0.97 -14.61
CA ALA A 131 -0.48 -0.91 -15.90
C ALA A 131 0.85 -0.15 -15.83
N SER A 132 0.86 0.97 -15.13
CA SER A 132 2.03 1.88 -15.08
C SER A 132 3.10 1.45 -14.05
N THR A 133 2.73 0.64 -13.05
CA THR A 133 3.64 0.28 -11.95
C THR A 133 4.02 -1.21 -11.90
N ALA A 134 3.45 -2.03 -12.79
CA ALA A 134 3.77 -3.45 -12.86
C ALA A 134 5.28 -3.68 -13.05
N ARG A 135 5.83 -4.60 -12.25
CA ARG A 135 7.24 -4.98 -12.35
C ARG A 135 7.44 -5.94 -13.51
N LYS A 136 8.48 -5.67 -14.30
CA LYS A 136 8.97 -6.55 -15.36
C LYS A 136 10.33 -7.13 -14.98
N ASP A 137 10.59 -8.36 -15.41
CA ASP A 137 11.86 -9.05 -15.23
C ASP A 137 12.15 -9.97 -16.42
N SER A 138 13.14 -10.84 -16.31
CA SER A 138 13.55 -11.75 -17.38
C SER A 138 12.49 -12.79 -17.79
N PHE A 139 11.44 -12.99 -17.01
CA PHE A 139 10.34 -13.91 -17.31
C PHE A 139 9.15 -13.21 -17.96
N THR A 140 8.98 -11.92 -17.71
CA THR A 140 7.86 -11.14 -18.25
C THR A 140 8.19 -10.59 -19.64
N SER A 141 7.19 -10.46 -20.47
CA SER A 141 7.33 -9.78 -21.78
C SER A 141 7.62 -8.28 -21.59
N THR A 142 8.28 -7.68 -22.58
CA THR A 142 8.51 -6.21 -22.59
C THR A 142 7.20 -5.45 -22.75
N GLU A 143 6.29 -5.98 -23.57
CA GLU A 143 4.93 -5.46 -23.75
C GLU A 143 3.93 -6.28 -22.93
N ALA A 144 2.76 -5.72 -22.72
CA ALA A 144 1.66 -6.43 -22.06
C ALA A 144 1.15 -7.55 -22.98
N ASP A 145 0.88 -8.71 -22.38
CA ASP A 145 0.43 -9.89 -23.12
C ASP A 145 -0.64 -10.69 -22.36
N ASN A 146 -1.17 -11.73 -23.00
CA ASN A 146 -2.24 -12.55 -22.45
C ASN A 146 -1.80 -13.56 -21.37
N ASN A 147 -0.49 -13.69 -21.08
CA ASN A 147 0.03 -14.54 -20.01
C ASN A 147 0.31 -13.73 -18.75
N TRP A 148 0.98 -12.59 -18.89
CA TRP A 148 1.47 -11.76 -17.79
C TRP A 148 0.60 -10.54 -17.52
N GLY A 149 -0.29 -10.16 -18.46
CA GLY A 149 -0.92 -8.87 -18.44
C GLY A 149 0.13 -7.77 -18.55
N TYR A 150 0.07 -6.80 -17.67
CA TYR A 150 1.08 -5.75 -17.57
C TYR A 150 2.38 -6.20 -16.89
N GLY A 151 2.40 -7.37 -16.24
CA GLY A 151 3.56 -7.93 -15.53
C GLY A 151 3.23 -8.44 -14.14
N LYS A 152 4.16 -8.31 -13.19
CA LYS A 152 4.03 -8.71 -11.79
C LYS A 152 3.58 -7.53 -10.94
N ILE A 153 2.61 -7.73 -10.05
CA ILE A 153 2.10 -6.67 -9.16
C ILE A 153 3.23 -6.04 -8.33
N ASN A 154 3.24 -4.72 -8.24
CA ASN A 154 4.19 -3.95 -7.44
C ASN A 154 3.45 -3.13 -6.37
N ALA A 155 3.38 -3.66 -5.16
CA ALA A 155 2.62 -3.05 -4.06
C ALA A 155 3.14 -1.66 -3.70
N MET A 156 4.46 -1.48 -3.67
CA MET A 156 5.09 -0.23 -3.21
C MET A 156 4.95 0.90 -4.22
N ASP A 157 5.24 0.62 -5.49
CA ASP A 157 5.17 1.68 -6.50
C ASP A 157 3.71 2.04 -6.83
N GLY A 158 2.78 1.05 -6.76
CA GLY A 158 1.35 1.35 -6.82
C GLY A 158 0.87 2.21 -5.65
N LEU A 159 1.34 1.95 -4.42
CA LEU A 159 1.03 2.79 -3.26
C LEU A 159 1.56 4.22 -3.42
N LYS A 160 2.80 4.38 -3.89
CA LYS A 160 3.36 5.71 -4.19
C LYS A 160 2.50 6.45 -5.22
N LYS A 161 2.08 5.73 -6.27
CA LYS A 161 1.23 6.31 -7.31
C LYS A 161 -0.13 6.75 -6.78
N CYS A 162 -0.75 5.98 -5.88
CA CYS A 162 -1.99 6.38 -5.19
C CYS A 162 -1.80 7.67 -4.37
N ILE A 163 -0.69 7.77 -3.63
CA ILE A 163 -0.38 8.97 -2.85
C ILE A 163 -0.16 10.18 -3.77
N GLU A 164 0.56 10.00 -4.87
CA GLU A 164 0.74 11.05 -5.88
C GLU A 164 -0.59 11.50 -6.48
N MET A 165 -1.47 10.58 -6.86
CA MET A 165 -2.78 10.89 -7.43
C MET A 165 -3.70 11.59 -6.43
N GLN A 166 -3.68 11.18 -5.17
CA GLN A 166 -4.42 11.84 -4.10
C GLN A 166 -3.92 13.26 -3.88
N THR A 167 -2.59 13.46 -3.91
CA THR A 167 -2.00 14.78 -3.73
C THR A 167 -2.10 15.66 -4.97
N ALA A 168 -2.16 15.10 -6.18
CA ALA A 168 -2.39 15.84 -7.42
C ALA A 168 -3.83 16.39 -7.54
N GLY A 169 -4.80 15.77 -6.85
CA GLY A 169 -6.16 16.32 -6.69
C GLY A 169 -6.24 17.43 -5.64
N CYS A 170 -5.28 17.51 -4.74
CA CYS A 170 -4.94 18.75 -4.07
C CYS A 170 -4.12 19.55 -5.09
N GLU A 171 -4.73 20.45 -5.85
CA GLU A 171 -3.96 21.57 -6.36
C GLU A 171 -3.07 22.01 -5.21
N ASN A 172 -1.74 21.92 -5.39
CA ASN A 172 -0.84 22.80 -4.69
C ASN A 172 -1.26 24.21 -5.13
N ILE A 173 -2.30 24.72 -4.52
CA ILE A 173 -2.40 26.13 -4.30
C ILE A 173 -1.21 26.38 -3.36
N GLU A 174 -0.03 26.52 -3.95
CA GLU A 174 1.06 27.26 -3.36
C GLU A 174 0.54 28.67 -3.14
N TYR A 175 -0.29 28.81 -2.15
CA TYR A 175 -0.28 30.03 -1.38
C TYR A 175 0.85 29.83 -0.37
N PRO A 176 2.05 30.32 -0.69
CA PRO A 176 3.14 30.19 0.23
C PRO A 176 2.67 30.90 1.50
N PHE A 177 2.61 30.16 2.59
CA PHE A 177 2.73 30.82 3.87
C PHE A 177 4.09 31.53 3.79
N ASP A 178 4.05 32.80 3.45
CA ASP A 178 5.22 33.66 3.29
C ASP A 178 5.82 34.09 4.64
N GLY A 179 5.24 33.57 5.73
CA GLY A 179 5.78 33.69 7.06
C GLY A 179 6.98 32.77 7.31
N SER A 180 7.76 33.11 8.32
CA SER A 180 8.89 32.29 8.75
C SER A 180 8.51 31.35 9.90
N ILE A 181 9.07 30.13 9.85
CA ILE A 181 9.04 29.17 10.95
C ILE A 181 10.48 28.97 11.40
N LYS A 182 10.74 29.16 12.70
CA LYS A 182 12.06 28.92 13.32
C LYS A 182 11.87 28.02 14.52
N VAL A 183 12.61 26.92 14.55
CA VAL A 183 12.64 25.99 15.69
C VAL A 183 14.00 26.16 16.36
N ALA A 184 14.01 26.71 17.55
CA ALA A 184 15.22 26.94 18.33
C ALA A 184 14.90 27.06 19.83
N ASN A 185 15.86 26.76 20.69
CA ASN A 185 15.76 26.98 22.14
C ASN A 185 14.48 26.42 22.77
N ASN A 186 14.12 25.18 22.43
CA ASN A 186 12.92 24.50 22.90
C ASN A 186 11.60 25.25 22.57
N ASN A 187 11.59 26.00 21.47
CA ASN A 187 10.47 26.83 21.07
C ASN A 187 10.29 26.84 19.56
N ILE A 188 9.04 26.93 19.09
CA ILE A 188 8.67 27.13 17.69
C ILE A 188 8.18 28.57 17.56
N ALA A 189 8.92 29.40 16.84
CA ALA A 189 8.54 30.77 16.54
C ALA A 189 7.95 30.85 15.12
N ILE A 190 6.73 31.38 14.99
CA ILE A 190 5.99 31.51 13.74
C ILE A 190 5.70 33.00 13.52
N SER A 191 6.24 33.59 12.46
CA SER A 191 6.01 35.00 12.11
C SER A 191 5.05 35.15 10.95
N PHE A 192 4.10 36.04 11.06
CA PHE A 192 3.04 36.31 10.09
C PHE A 192 3.31 37.62 9.34
N PRO A 193 3.60 37.62 8.03
CA PRO A 193 3.90 38.84 7.28
C PRO A 193 2.67 39.67 6.92
N ARG A 194 1.47 39.06 7.04
CA ARG A 194 0.19 39.72 6.75
C ARG A 194 -0.89 39.25 7.72
N ASP A 195 -2.00 39.96 7.79
CA ASP A 195 -3.15 39.61 8.59
C ASP A 195 -3.72 38.29 8.10
N THR A 196 -3.90 37.34 9.02
CA THR A 196 -4.43 36.00 8.68
C THR A 196 -5.03 35.32 9.91
N ARG A 197 -5.94 34.37 9.70
CA ARG A 197 -6.30 33.40 10.72
C ARG A 197 -5.38 32.20 10.61
N ALA A 198 -4.87 31.72 11.73
CA ALA A 198 -3.90 30.64 11.72
C ALA A 198 -4.21 29.57 12.77
N ALA A 199 -3.83 28.34 12.48
CA ALA A 199 -3.76 27.23 13.42
C ALA A 199 -2.43 26.49 13.21
N VAL A 200 -1.91 25.89 14.29
CA VAL A 200 -0.69 25.10 14.25
C VAL A 200 -0.94 23.71 14.77
N SER A 201 -0.30 22.73 14.16
CA SER A 201 -0.29 21.35 14.60
C SER A 201 1.12 20.77 14.57
N VAL A 202 1.43 19.91 15.54
CA VAL A 202 2.65 19.11 15.58
C VAL A 202 2.28 17.65 15.73
N ALA A 203 2.73 16.81 14.82
CA ALA A 203 2.50 15.37 14.84
C ALA A 203 3.84 14.61 14.87
N ASN A 204 3.85 13.42 15.45
CA ASN A 204 5.00 12.52 15.35
C ASN A 204 5.03 11.83 13.98
N MET A 205 6.09 11.06 13.71
CA MET A 205 6.26 10.34 12.43
C MET A 205 5.24 9.21 12.18
N SER A 206 4.46 8.82 13.20
CA SER A 206 3.33 7.89 13.07
C SER A 206 2.02 8.60 12.77
N GLY A 207 2.03 9.93 12.56
CA GLY A 207 0.85 10.75 12.30
C GLY A 207 0.02 11.10 13.55
N HIS A 208 0.49 10.72 14.75
CA HIS A 208 -0.21 11.05 15.99
C HIS A 208 -0.02 12.53 16.32
N LEU A 209 -1.14 13.24 16.50
CA LEU A 209 -1.17 14.66 16.80
C LEU A 209 -0.80 14.87 18.28
N ILE A 210 0.27 15.64 18.53
CA ILE A 210 0.80 15.94 19.89
C ILE A 210 0.38 17.33 20.35
N ILE A 211 0.46 18.32 19.45
CA ILE A 211 0.07 19.69 19.73
C ILE A 211 -0.92 20.13 18.65
N TYR A 212 -2.03 20.70 19.08
CA TYR A 212 -2.92 21.48 18.22
C TYR A 212 -3.26 22.79 18.94
N LYS A 213 -3.12 23.90 18.22
CA LYS A 213 -3.46 25.23 18.75
C LYS A 213 -4.10 26.08 17.67
N ASP A 214 -5.36 26.45 17.85
CA ASP A 214 -5.98 27.53 17.06
C ASP A 214 -5.40 28.86 17.57
N LEU A 215 -4.69 29.53 16.71
CA LEU A 215 -4.06 30.81 17.02
C LEU A 215 -5.04 31.99 16.82
N GLY A 216 -6.19 31.76 16.18
CA GLY A 216 -7.14 32.80 15.84
C GLY A 216 -6.59 33.79 14.81
N SER A 217 -7.08 35.02 14.81
CA SER A 217 -6.58 36.10 13.93
C SER A 217 -5.23 36.62 14.40
N ARG A 218 -4.28 36.72 13.46
CA ARG A 218 -2.93 37.23 13.67
C ARG A 218 -2.73 38.44 12.78
N ASN A 219 -2.02 39.44 13.29
CA ASN A 219 -1.72 40.66 12.55
C ASN A 219 -0.38 40.57 11.81
N ALA A 220 -0.24 41.39 10.76
CA ALA A 220 1.02 41.51 10.04
C ALA A 220 2.18 41.90 10.98
N GLY A 221 3.32 41.21 10.85
CA GLY A 221 4.51 41.41 11.70
C GLY A 221 4.45 40.66 13.05
N GLU A 222 3.34 40.05 13.40
CA GLU A 222 3.22 39.30 14.66
C GLU A 222 4.04 38.01 14.64
N THR A 223 4.64 37.68 15.77
CA THR A 223 5.33 36.41 15.99
C THR A 223 4.71 35.67 17.17
N VAL A 224 4.29 34.44 16.95
CA VAL A 224 3.76 33.56 17.99
C VAL A 224 4.81 32.51 18.36
N ASN A 225 4.99 32.32 19.66
CA ASN A 225 5.89 31.31 20.21
C ASN A 225 5.11 30.14 20.79
N ILE A 226 5.51 28.92 20.45
CA ILE A 226 4.91 27.68 20.93
C ILE A 226 6.00 26.88 21.64
N PRO A 227 5.88 26.70 22.97
CA PRO A 227 6.86 25.93 23.72
C PRO A 227 6.80 24.45 23.34
N MET A 228 7.96 23.81 23.24
CA MET A 228 8.10 22.39 22.93
C MET A 228 8.27 21.52 24.19
N SER A 229 8.00 22.05 25.36
CA SER A 229 8.20 21.35 26.64
C SER A 229 7.42 20.04 26.80
N SER A 230 6.36 19.85 26.01
CA SER A 230 5.57 18.61 25.96
C SER A 230 6.10 17.57 24.97
N LEU A 231 7.11 17.92 24.16
CA LEU A 231 7.67 17.02 23.14
C LEU A 231 8.82 16.21 23.76
N GLN A 232 8.81 14.92 23.49
CA GLN A 232 9.94 14.04 23.80
C GLN A 232 10.99 14.15 22.68
N LYS A 233 12.20 13.62 22.92
CA LYS A 233 13.22 13.51 21.89
C LYS A 233 12.68 12.73 20.69
N GLY A 234 12.79 13.28 19.50
CA GLY A 234 12.24 12.64 18.32
C GLY A 234 12.11 13.57 17.12
N VAL A 235 11.56 13.01 16.05
CA VAL A 235 11.30 13.72 14.80
C VAL A 235 9.81 14.03 14.71
N TYR A 236 9.49 15.27 14.35
CA TYR A 236 8.13 15.78 14.30
C TYR A 236 7.85 16.51 12.99
N LEU A 237 6.59 16.49 12.58
CA LEU A 237 6.05 17.31 11.50
C LEU A 237 5.26 18.47 12.11
N LEU A 238 5.68 19.67 11.81
CA LEU A 238 4.98 20.90 12.14
C LEU A 238 4.17 21.34 10.91
N SER A 239 2.90 21.68 11.11
CA SER A 239 2.06 22.26 10.08
C SER A 239 1.42 23.54 10.58
N VAL A 240 1.56 24.61 9.81
CA VAL A 240 0.93 25.91 10.05
C VAL A 240 -0.12 26.11 8.95
N LYS A 241 -1.39 26.12 9.35
CA LYS A 241 -2.53 26.37 8.47
C LYS A 241 -2.98 27.82 8.60
N THR A 242 -3.13 28.52 7.48
CA THR A 242 -3.65 29.87 7.40
C THR A 242 -4.80 29.98 6.40
N GLY A 243 -5.45 31.13 6.31
CA GLY A 243 -6.44 31.39 5.27
C GLY A 243 -5.87 31.33 3.84
N ALA A 244 -4.56 31.52 3.70
CA ALA A 244 -3.85 31.47 2.41
C ALA A 244 -3.32 30.07 2.06
N GLY A 245 -3.27 29.11 3.01
CA GLY A 245 -2.79 27.75 2.77
C GLY A 245 -2.11 27.14 3.99
N THR A 246 -1.47 25.98 3.78
CA THR A 246 -0.75 25.25 4.82
C THR A 246 0.72 25.10 4.44
N LYS A 247 1.61 25.38 5.40
CA LYS A 247 3.04 25.07 5.30
C LYS A 247 3.38 24.03 6.33
N SER A 248 4.08 22.99 5.89
CA SER A 248 4.58 21.95 6.80
C SER A 248 6.10 21.90 6.75
N ASP A 249 6.71 21.68 7.91
CA ASP A 249 8.16 21.57 8.07
C ASP A 249 8.49 20.45 9.04
N LYS A 250 9.63 19.79 8.82
CA LYS A 250 10.11 18.68 9.66
C LYS A 250 11.20 19.18 10.58
N PHE A 251 11.11 18.87 11.86
CA PHE A 251 12.13 19.24 12.83
C PHE A 251 12.47 18.11 13.80
N VAL A 252 13.62 18.24 14.44
CA VAL A 252 14.12 17.30 15.46
C VAL A 252 14.06 17.96 16.82
N CYS A 253 13.38 17.35 17.78
CA CYS A 253 13.44 17.69 19.20
C CYS A 253 14.58 16.87 19.85
N GLN A 254 15.59 17.55 20.43
CA GLN A 254 16.78 16.94 21.04
C GLN A 254 16.65 16.79 22.57
#